data_e67bcb0f6660e026eb091640e4e8dcb9
#
_entry.id   e67bcb0f6660e026eb091640e4e8dcb9
#
_cell.length_a   1.000
_cell.length_b   1.000
_cell.length_c   1.000
_cell.angle_alpha   90.00
_cell.angle_beta   90.00
_cell.angle_gamma   90.00
#
_symmetry.space_group_name_H-M   'P 1'
#
loop_
_entity.id
_entity.type
_entity.pdbx_description
1 polymer ?
#
loop_
_entity_poly.entity_id
_entity_poly.type
_entity_poly.pdbx_seq_one_letter_code
_entity_poly.pdbx_strand_id
1 'polypeptide(L)'
;MRFLKEIKHDLRYIKTEQAIRKTFHELLQEKDVSKITVKELTERAEINKTTFYAHYETLPDLVNTLETENINYIINNLDQVQLLYTNPDLFIDNLYHNLKDCNIAKISQNRNKNVVFLQKLKERIEKELEEQQIHPEDYKKISALLLFVFHGILGVVSADIDDEIVLNTIKSFTKNGISGNNMNHENSVEY
;
A
#
# COMPACT_ATOMS: atom_id res chain seq x y z
N MET A 1 -25.97 -14.86 29.59
CA MET A 1 -25.18 -13.77 30.25
C MET A 1 -23.71 -13.73 29.81
N ARG A 2 -23.01 -14.85 29.62
CA ARG A 2 -21.62 -14.96 29.14
C ARG A 2 -21.46 -14.40 27.71
N PHE A 3 -22.30 -14.79 26.77
CA PHE A 3 -22.31 -14.36 25.37
C PHE A 3 -22.43 -12.84 25.18
N LEU A 4 -23.29 -12.17 25.97
CA LEU A 4 -23.42 -10.70 25.92
C LEU A 4 -22.18 -9.97 26.50
N LYS A 5 -21.45 -10.61 27.44
CA LYS A 5 -20.18 -10.07 27.92
C LYS A 5 -19.04 -10.17 26.87
N GLU A 6 -18.98 -11.28 26.16
CA GLU A 6 -18.03 -11.52 25.07
C GLU A 6 -18.26 -10.51 23.94
N ILE A 7 -19.50 -10.34 23.44
CA ILE A 7 -19.84 -9.33 22.42
C ILE A 7 -19.48 -7.91 22.89
N LYS A 8 -19.75 -7.55 24.15
CA LYS A 8 -19.37 -6.23 24.66
C LYS A 8 -17.86 -6.04 24.75
N HIS A 9 -17.12 -7.08 25.07
CA HIS A 9 -15.65 -7.06 25.08
C HIS A 9 -15.12 -6.86 23.68
N ASP A 10 -15.62 -7.59 22.69
CA ASP A 10 -15.23 -7.49 21.28
C ASP A 10 -15.52 -6.10 20.71
N LEU A 11 -16.70 -5.54 21.01
CA LEU A 11 -17.04 -4.18 20.58
C LEU A 11 -16.17 -3.09 21.21
N ARG A 12 -15.74 -3.26 22.46
CA ARG A 12 -14.81 -2.33 23.11
C ARG A 12 -13.42 -2.44 22.47
N TYR A 13 -12.96 -3.66 22.24
CA TYR A 13 -11.69 -3.93 21.60
C TYR A 13 -11.65 -3.27 20.22
N ILE A 14 -12.67 -3.50 19.37
CA ILE A 14 -12.77 -2.90 18.03
C ILE A 14 -12.76 -1.36 18.08
N LYS A 15 -13.55 -0.77 18.98
CA LYS A 15 -13.60 0.70 19.12
C LYS A 15 -12.27 1.29 19.56
N THR A 16 -11.58 0.60 20.48
CA THR A 16 -10.26 1.04 20.93
C THR A 16 -9.23 0.93 19.81
N GLU A 17 -9.26 -0.17 19.07
CA GLU A 17 -8.42 -0.36 17.89
C GLU A 17 -8.61 0.76 16.86
N GLN A 18 -9.85 1.09 16.55
CA GLN A 18 -10.18 2.20 15.65
C GLN A 18 -9.69 3.55 16.18
N ALA A 19 -9.81 3.80 17.49
CA ALA A 19 -9.31 5.03 18.10
C ALA A 19 -7.78 5.13 18.02
N ILE A 20 -7.04 4.05 18.31
CA ILE A 20 -5.58 3.98 18.17
C ILE A 20 -5.17 4.30 16.73
N ARG A 21 -5.76 3.63 15.76
CA ARG A 21 -5.43 3.80 14.33
C ARG A 21 -5.75 5.21 13.84
N LYS A 22 -6.93 5.72 14.15
CA LYS A 22 -7.34 7.07 13.78
C LYS A 22 -6.36 8.10 14.32
N THR A 23 -6.07 8.04 15.63
CA THR A 23 -5.14 8.97 16.28
C THR A 23 -3.72 8.84 15.71
N PHE A 24 -3.27 7.63 15.39
CA PHE A 24 -1.98 7.42 14.74
C PHE A 24 -1.93 8.08 13.36
N HIS A 25 -2.97 7.93 12.55
CA HIS A 25 -3.08 8.61 11.26
C HIS A 25 -3.11 10.15 11.38
N GLU A 26 -3.79 10.69 12.38
CA GLU A 26 -3.78 12.13 12.66
C GLU A 26 -2.37 12.62 13.02
N LEU A 27 -1.64 11.89 13.88
CA LEU A 27 -0.27 12.21 14.25
C LEU A 27 0.70 12.14 13.05
N LEU A 28 0.49 11.22 12.12
CA LEU A 28 1.26 11.14 10.87
C LEU A 28 1.04 12.35 9.94
N GLN A 29 -0.06 13.08 10.07
CA GLN A 29 -0.25 14.34 9.33
C GLN A 29 0.60 15.48 9.92
N GLU A 30 0.96 15.39 11.20
CA GLU A 30 1.64 16.46 11.92
C GLU A 30 3.16 16.25 12.00
N LYS A 31 3.62 14.99 11.98
CA LYS A 31 5.04 14.66 12.19
C LYS A 31 5.45 13.32 11.58
N ASP A 32 6.76 13.18 11.44
CA ASP A 32 7.39 11.90 11.05
C ASP A 32 7.09 10.79 12.06
N VAL A 33 6.90 9.58 11.56
CA VAL A 33 6.62 8.38 12.36
C VAL A 33 7.66 8.12 13.46
N SER A 34 8.92 8.47 13.22
CA SER A 34 10.01 8.32 14.19
C SER A 34 9.88 9.23 15.42
N LYS A 35 9.07 10.29 15.32
CA LYS A 35 8.81 11.25 16.40
C LYS A 35 7.52 10.96 17.18
N ILE A 36 6.72 10.00 16.73
CA ILE A 36 5.50 9.57 17.43
C ILE A 36 5.88 8.67 18.60
N THR A 37 5.27 8.90 19.76
CA THR A 37 5.48 8.08 20.96
C THR A 37 4.18 7.43 21.43
N VAL A 38 4.30 6.26 22.09
CA VAL A 38 3.13 5.59 22.69
C VAL A 38 2.45 6.49 23.72
N LYS A 39 3.22 7.31 24.45
CA LYS A 39 2.65 8.25 25.43
C LYS A 39 1.71 9.24 24.75
N GLU A 40 2.19 9.92 23.74
CA GLU A 40 1.40 10.91 23.00
C GLU A 40 0.19 10.30 22.31
N LEU A 41 0.39 9.13 21.65
CA LEU A 41 -0.70 8.40 20.98
C LEU A 41 -1.81 8.04 21.98
N THR A 42 -1.44 7.53 23.16
CA THR A 42 -2.44 7.12 24.15
C THR A 42 -3.15 8.30 24.81
N GLU A 43 -2.42 9.39 25.10
CA GLU A 43 -3.01 10.62 25.61
C GLU A 43 -4.04 11.20 24.64
N ARG A 44 -3.70 11.25 23.34
CA ARG A 44 -4.58 11.82 22.31
C ARG A 44 -5.75 10.90 21.94
N ALA A 45 -5.55 9.59 22.00
CA ALA A 45 -6.61 8.59 21.81
C ALA A 45 -7.52 8.42 23.03
N GLU A 46 -7.26 9.15 24.12
CA GLU A 46 -7.96 9.06 25.41
C GLU A 46 -8.00 7.63 25.98
N ILE A 47 -6.90 6.90 25.83
CA ILE A 47 -6.71 5.56 26.39
C ILE A 47 -5.51 5.51 27.33
N ASN A 48 -5.42 4.50 28.18
CA ASN A 48 -4.21 4.29 28.96
C ASN A 48 -3.20 3.42 28.19
N LYS A 49 -1.92 3.47 28.61
CA LYS A 49 -0.84 2.69 27.99
C LYS A 49 -1.09 1.19 28.04
N THR A 50 -1.68 0.68 29.13
CA THR A 50 -1.99 -0.74 29.27
C THR A 50 -2.99 -1.17 28.18
N THR A 51 -3.93 -0.31 27.84
CA THR A 51 -4.88 -0.56 26.76
C THR A 51 -4.17 -0.62 25.40
N PHE A 52 -3.23 0.28 25.13
CA PHE A 52 -2.42 0.22 23.91
C PHE A 52 -1.64 -1.11 23.84
N TYR A 53 -0.98 -1.50 24.92
CA TYR A 53 -0.20 -2.73 24.97
C TYR A 53 -1.04 -4.02 24.94
N ALA A 54 -2.34 -3.93 25.12
CA ALA A 54 -3.27 -5.04 24.86
C ALA A 54 -3.56 -5.24 23.37
N HIS A 55 -3.28 -4.23 22.53
CA HIS A 55 -3.47 -4.28 21.07
C HIS A 55 -2.15 -4.48 20.31
N TYR A 56 -1.07 -3.81 20.77
CA TYR A 56 0.24 -3.80 20.11
C TYR A 56 1.36 -3.90 21.15
N GLU A 57 2.33 -4.76 20.93
CA GLU A 57 3.48 -4.88 21.84
C GLU A 57 4.34 -3.61 21.84
N THR A 58 4.48 -2.99 20.66
CA THR A 58 5.26 -1.78 20.45
C THR A 58 4.62 -0.86 19.40
N LEU A 59 5.09 0.38 19.32
CA LEU A 59 4.68 1.27 18.21
C LEU A 59 5.13 0.74 16.83
N PRO A 60 6.34 0.17 16.66
CA PRO A 60 6.70 -0.52 15.42
C PRO A 60 5.75 -1.65 15.02
N ASP A 61 5.12 -2.37 15.96
CA ASP A 61 4.14 -3.42 15.63
C ASP A 61 2.86 -2.84 15.03
N LEU A 62 2.37 -1.73 15.58
CA LEU A 62 1.27 -0.97 14.95
C LEU A 62 1.63 -0.59 13.51
N VAL A 63 2.83 -0.03 13.29
CA VAL A 63 3.31 0.35 11.95
C VAL A 63 3.37 -0.86 11.02
N ASN A 64 3.96 -1.97 11.46
CA ASN A 64 4.06 -3.21 10.66
C ASN A 64 2.69 -3.80 10.33
N THR A 65 1.75 -3.73 11.26
CA THR A 65 0.37 -4.18 11.03
C THR A 65 -0.30 -3.35 9.95
N LEU A 66 -0.22 -2.01 10.04
CA LEU A 66 -0.79 -1.11 9.04
C LEU A 66 -0.12 -1.28 7.67
N GLU A 67 1.22 -1.40 7.62
CA GLU A 67 1.95 -1.69 6.37
C GLU A 67 1.46 -3.00 5.72
N THR A 68 1.32 -4.05 6.53
CA THR A 68 0.88 -5.37 6.03
C THR A 68 -0.55 -5.33 5.51
N GLU A 69 -1.45 -4.66 6.21
CA GLU A 69 -2.84 -4.48 5.77
C GLU A 69 -2.92 -3.67 4.48
N ASN A 70 -2.14 -2.60 4.36
CA ASN A 70 -2.07 -1.79 3.16
C ASN A 70 -1.52 -2.59 1.97
N ILE A 71 -0.48 -3.41 2.18
CA ILE A 71 0.03 -4.34 1.17
C ILE A 71 -1.07 -5.31 0.73
N ASN A 72 -1.73 -5.95 1.68
CA ASN A 72 -2.81 -6.89 1.39
C ASN A 72 -3.98 -6.21 0.66
N TYR A 73 -4.33 -4.97 1.05
CA TYR A 73 -5.34 -4.19 0.36
C TYR A 73 -4.98 -3.93 -1.10
N ILE A 74 -3.74 -3.47 -1.35
CA ILE A 74 -3.24 -3.25 -2.72
C ILE A 74 -3.30 -4.55 -3.52
N ILE A 75 -2.84 -5.66 -2.94
CA ILE A 75 -2.76 -6.95 -3.61
C ILE A 75 -4.15 -7.54 -3.87
N ASN A 76 -5.07 -7.43 -2.92
CA ASN A 76 -6.45 -7.89 -3.11
C ASN A 76 -7.20 -7.09 -4.20
N ASN A 77 -6.68 -5.89 -4.54
CA ASN A 77 -7.14 -5.11 -5.69
C ASN A 77 -6.30 -5.33 -6.96
N LEU A 78 -5.30 -6.23 -6.92
CA LEU A 78 -4.53 -6.65 -8.08
C LEU A 78 -5.31 -7.59 -9.03
N ASP A 79 -6.52 -8.04 -8.68
CA ASP A 79 -7.47 -8.62 -9.65
C ASP A 79 -7.67 -7.69 -10.87
N GLN A 80 -7.26 -6.43 -10.72
CA GLN A 80 -7.17 -5.43 -11.76
C GLN A 80 -5.81 -5.36 -12.48
N VAL A 81 -4.87 -6.30 -12.27
CA VAL A 81 -3.60 -6.33 -13.04
C VAL A 81 -3.87 -6.36 -14.54
N GLN A 82 -4.95 -7.01 -14.97
CA GLN A 82 -5.39 -6.98 -16.36
C GLN A 82 -5.68 -5.56 -16.85
N LEU A 83 -6.13 -4.65 -15.97
CA LEU A 83 -6.33 -3.24 -16.32
C LEU A 83 -5.02 -2.55 -16.71
N LEU A 84 -3.88 -2.99 -16.17
CA LEU A 84 -2.58 -2.46 -16.57
C LEU A 84 -2.37 -2.54 -18.10
N TYR A 85 -2.88 -3.60 -18.73
CA TYR A 85 -2.76 -3.84 -20.16
C TYR A 85 -3.99 -3.39 -20.97
N THR A 86 -5.18 -3.48 -20.39
CA THR A 86 -6.43 -3.17 -21.09
C THR A 86 -6.86 -1.72 -20.92
N ASN A 87 -6.61 -1.14 -19.75
CA ASN A 87 -6.93 0.27 -19.42
C ASN A 87 -5.93 0.83 -18.41
N PRO A 88 -4.66 1.12 -18.82
CA PRO A 88 -3.62 1.61 -17.92
C PRO A 88 -3.99 2.86 -17.15
N ASP A 89 -4.79 3.76 -17.74
CA ASP A 89 -5.21 5.00 -17.09
C ASP A 89 -6.06 4.70 -15.85
N LEU A 90 -7.06 3.82 -16.01
CA LEU A 90 -7.92 3.42 -14.89
C LEU A 90 -7.14 2.68 -13.82
N PHE A 91 -6.18 1.82 -14.21
CA PHE A 91 -5.31 1.15 -13.26
C PHE A 91 -4.51 2.14 -12.41
N ILE A 92 -3.90 3.14 -13.04
CA ILE A 92 -3.10 4.17 -12.38
C ILE A 92 -3.95 5.04 -11.47
N ASP A 93 -5.15 5.45 -11.91
CA ASP A 93 -6.07 6.24 -11.09
C ASP A 93 -6.50 5.47 -9.83
N ASN A 94 -6.88 4.21 -9.98
CA ASN A 94 -7.25 3.35 -8.86
C ASN A 94 -6.08 3.18 -7.88
N LEU A 95 -4.87 2.91 -8.40
CA LEU A 95 -3.69 2.75 -7.57
C LEU A 95 -3.32 4.04 -6.82
N TYR A 96 -3.42 5.19 -7.49
CA TYR A 96 -3.18 6.50 -6.89
C TYR A 96 -4.14 6.77 -5.73
N HIS A 97 -5.43 6.60 -5.93
CA HIS A 97 -6.44 6.81 -4.88
C HIS A 97 -6.21 5.87 -3.70
N ASN A 98 -5.97 4.59 -3.97
CA ASN A 98 -5.69 3.61 -2.93
C ASN A 98 -4.46 3.97 -2.09
N LEU A 99 -3.36 4.40 -2.72
CA LEU A 99 -2.14 4.79 -2.03
C LEU A 99 -2.31 6.09 -1.22
N LYS A 100 -3.09 7.04 -1.74
CA LYS A 100 -3.42 8.29 -1.06
C LYS A 100 -4.25 8.02 0.19
N ASP A 101 -5.29 7.22 0.07
CA ASP A 101 -6.20 6.87 1.18
C ASP A 101 -5.51 6.06 2.28
N CYS A 102 -4.58 5.19 1.94
CA CYS A 102 -3.82 4.38 2.89
C CYS A 102 -2.76 5.15 3.69
N ASN A 103 -2.50 6.44 3.40
CA ASN A 103 -1.40 7.21 4.02
C ASN A 103 -0.02 6.54 3.95
N ILE A 104 0.15 5.61 3.03
CA ILE A 104 1.37 4.81 2.86
C ILE A 104 2.62 5.68 2.71
N ALA A 105 2.49 6.77 1.94
CA ALA A 105 3.58 7.71 1.71
C ALA A 105 4.14 8.31 3.00
N LYS A 106 3.30 8.52 4.03
CA LYS A 106 3.71 9.08 5.32
C LYS A 106 4.26 8.03 6.28
N ILE A 107 3.72 6.81 6.25
CA ILE A 107 4.22 5.69 7.04
C ILE A 107 5.62 5.30 6.55
N SER A 108 5.85 5.35 5.24
CA SER A 108 7.09 4.92 4.61
C SER A 108 8.10 6.03 4.31
N GLN A 109 7.99 7.23 4.88
CA GLN A 109 8.93 8.34 4.70
C GLN A 109 10.37 8.04 5.19
N ASN A 110 10.58 7.02 5.99
CA ASN A 110 11.91 6.56 6.38
C ASN A 110 12.49 5.70 5.24
N ARG A 111 13.59 6.15 4.60
CA ARG A 111 14.24 5.47 3.45
C ARG A 111 14.48 3.97 3.67
N ASN A 112 14.87 3.56 4.87
CA ASN A 112 15.10 2.15 5.17
C ASN A 112 13.81 1.35 5.24
N LYS A 113 12.70 1.95 5.69
CA LYS A 113 11.39 1.30 5.76
C LYS A 113 10.74 1.21 4.38
N ASN A 114 10.95 2.21 3.51
CA ASN A 114 10.48 2.14 2.11
C ASN A 114 11.06 0.92 1.38
N VAL A 115 12.35 0.64 1.56
CA VAL A 115 12.99 -0.53 0.94
C VAL A 115 12.34 -1.82 1.42
N VAL A 116 12.14 -1.98 2.73
CA VAL A 116 11.51 -3.17 3.32
C VAL A 116 10.06 -3.32 2.86
N PHE A 117 9.30 -2.22 2.84
CA PHE A 117 7.92 -2.21 2.35
C PHE A 117 7.85 -2.65 0.89
N LEU A 118 8.68 -2.05 0.04
CA LEU A 118 8.72 -2.37 -1.40
C LEU A 118 9.18 -3.81 -1.67
N GLN A 119 10.09 -4.33 -0.86
CA GLN A 119 10.50 -5.72 -0.95
C GLN A 119 9.34 -6.67 -0.59
N LYS A 120 8.62 -6.42 0.50
CA LYS A 120 7.42 -7.18 0.87
C LYS A 120 6.34 -7.13 -0.21
N LEU A 121 6.11 -5.92 -0.77
CA LEU A 121 5.17 -5.74 -1.88
C LEU A 121 5.60 -6.55 -3.10
N LYS A 122 6.88 -6.48 -3.46
CA LYS A 122 7.44 -7.28 -4.56
C LYS A 122 7.23 -8.78 -4.34
N GLU A 123 7.67 -9.31 -3.20
CA GLU A 123 7.54 -10.73 -2.85
C GLU A 123 6.08 -11.21 -2.92
N ARG A 124 5.17 -10.35 -2.47
CA ARG A 124 3.74 -10.67 -2.51
C ARG A 124 3.17 -10.64 -3.93
N ILE A 125 3.53 -9.65 -4.75
CA ILE A 125 3.14 -9.59 -6.17
C ILE A 125 3.67 -10.83 -6.88
N GLU A 126 4.91 -11.17 -6.64
CA GLU A 126 5.57 -12.34 -7.22
C GLU A 126 4.80 -13.63 -6.91
N LYS A 127 4.46 -13.83 -5.66
CA LYS A 127 3.68 -14.99 -5.24
C LYS A 127 2.28 -15.02 -5.90
N GLU A 128 1.60 -13.91 -5.97
CA GLU A 128 0.26 -13.81 -6.58
C GLU A 128 0.29 -14.14 -8.08
N LEU A 129 1.31 -13.66 -8.80
CA LEU A 129 1.49 -13.94 -10.22
C LEU A 129 1.83 -15.42 -10.48
N GLU A 130 2.62 -16.04 -9.57
CA GLU A 130 2.88 -17.47 -9.61
C GLU A 130 1.60 -18.30 -9.41
N GLU A 131 0.78 -17.93 -8.43
CA GLU A 131 -0.49 -18.59 -8.16
C GLU A 131 -1.48 -18.49 -9.35
N GLN A 132 -1.41 -17.41 -10.13
CA GLN A 132 -2.19 -17.21 -11.35
C GLN A 132 -1.59 -17.91 -12.58
N GLN A 133 -0.50 -18.66 -12.45
CA GLN A 133 0.17 -19.41 -13.52
C GLN A 133 0.59 -18.55 -14.72
N ILE A 134 0.96 -17.30 -14.49
CA ILE A 134 1.48 -16.41 -15.52
C ILE A 134 2.86 -16.91 -15.95
N HIS A 135 3.16 -16.80 -17.26
CA HIS A 135 4.44 -17.27 -17.77
C HIS A 135 5.62 -16.53 -17.13
N PRO A 136 6.73 -17.22 -16.73
CA PRO A 136 7.82 -16.61 -15.95
C PRO A 136 8.47 -15.36 -16.60
N GLU A 137 8.49 -15.28 -17.93
CA GLU A 137 9.02 -14.08 -18.63
C GLU A 137 8.07 -12.89 -18.52
N ASP A 138 6.77 -13.11 -18.66
CA ASP A 138 5.75 -12.07 -18.52
C ASP A 138 5.64 -11.60 -17.07
N TYR A 139 5.77 -12.53 -16.13
CA TYR A 139 5.88 -12.28 -14.72
C TYR A 139 6.96 -11.24 -14.37
N LYS A 140 8.19 -11.39 -14.88
CA LYS A 140 9.28 -10.44 -14.63
C LYS A 140 8.97 -9.05 -15.21
N LYS A 141 8.37 -8.99 -16.39
CA LYS A 141 7.96 -7.74 -17.04
C LYS A 141 6.86 -7.05 -16.25
N ILE A 142 5.82 -7.81 -15.85
CA ILE A 142 4.68 -7.30 -15.05
C ILE A 142 5.18 -6.78 -13.71
N SER A 143 6.00 -7.53 -13.00
CA SER A 143 6.57 -7.12 -11.72
C SER A 143 7.40 -5.84 -11.85
N ALA A 144 8.24 -5.73 -12.88
CA ALA A 144 9.06 -4.55 -13.12
C ALA A 144 8.19 -3.31 -13.43
N LEU A 145 7.16 -3.48 -14.26
CA LEU A 145 6.24 -2.40 -14.62
C LEU A 145 5.40 -1.96 -13.42
N LEU A 146 4.86 -2.90 -12.64
CA LEU A 146 4.11 -2.60 -11.42
C LEU A 146 4.97 -1.85 -10.39
N LEU A 147 6.22 -2.28 -10.19
CA LEU A 147 7.14 -1.59 -9.29
C LEU A 147 7.47 -0.18 -9.79
N PHE A 148 7.67 0.01 -11.09
CA PHE A 148 7.90 1.32 -11.69
C PHE A 148 6.70 2.26 -11.48
N VAL A 149 5.50 1.81 -11.82
CA VAL A 149 4.27 2.59 -11.65
C VAL A 149 4.02 2.90 -10.17
N PHE A 150 4.19 1.90 -9.31
CA PHE A 150 4.03 2.05 -7.86
C PHE A 150 4.98 3.11 -7.28
N HIS A 151 6.28 3.06 -7.63
CA HIS A 151 7.26 4.04 -7.17
C HIS A 151 6.96 5.44 -7.71
N GLY A 152 6.54 5.54 -8.97
CA GLY A 152 6.14 6.82 -9.56
C GLY A 152 4.99 7.45 -8.79
N ILE A 153 3.92 6.69 -8.54
CA ILE A 153 2.74 7.19 -7.81
C ILE A 153 3.07 7.48 -6.34
N LEU A 154 3.84 6.61 -5.68
CA LEU A 154 4.29 6.85 -4.31
C LEU A 154 5.12 8.14 -4.19
N GLY A 155 5.98 8.40 -5.18
CA GLY A 155 6.76 9.65 -5.27
C GLY A 155 5.86 10.88 -5.39
N VAL A 156 4.84 10.83 -6.23
CA VAL A 156 3.85 11.90 -6.42
C VAL A 156 3.08 12.18 -5.12
N VAL A 157 2.53 11.13 -4.51
CA VAL A 157 1.76 11.25 -3.24
C VAL A 157 2.63 11.79 -2.11
N SER A 158 3.95 11.46 -2.11
CA SER A 158 4.89 11.92 -1.08
C SER A 158 5.37 13.36 -1.26
N ALA A 159 5.42 13.84 -2.50
CA ALA A 159 6.03 15.13 -2.84
C ALA A 159 5.06 16.31 -2.86
N ASP A 160 3.76 16.05 -2.67
CA ASP A 160 2.69 17.07 -2.71
C ASP A 160 2.72 17.93 -3.99
N ILE A 161 3.05 17.29 -5.12
CA ILE A 161 3.12 17.91 -6.45
C ILE A 161 1.71 17.98 -7.05
N ASP A 162 1.47 18.91 -7.97
CA ASP A 162 0.24 18.98 -8.76
C ASP A 162 -0.04 17.62 -9.42
N ASP A 163 -0.98 16.92 -8.85
CA ASP A 163 -1.24 15.50 -9.06
C ASP A 163 -1.60 15.18 -10.52
N GLU A 164 -2.30 16.10 -11.21
CA GLU A 164 -2.87 15.83 -12.54
C GLU A 164 -1.77 15.75 -13.62
N ILE A 165 -0.81 16.67 -13.63
CA ILE A 165 0.28 16.68 -14.61
C ILE A 165 1.15 15.44 -14.45
N VAL A 166 1.48 15.10 -13.21
CA VAL A 166 2.39 13.98 -12.92
C VAL A 166 1.69 12.65 -13.18
N LEU A 167 0.42 12.50 -12.81
CA LEU A 167 -0.35 11.31 -13.12
C LEU A 167 -0.49 11.09 -14.63
N ASN A 168 -0.78 12.14 -15.40
CA ASN A 168 -0.83 12.07 -16.85
C ASN A 168 0.52 11.68 -17.46
N THR A 169 1.61 12.14 -16.86
CA THR A 169 2.96 11.73 -17.26
C THR A 169 3.20 10.25 -16.99
N ILE A 170 2.87 9.75 -15.80
CA ILE A 170 3.00 8.32 -15.46
C ILE A 170 2.14 7.47 -16.40
N LYS A 171 0.88 7.87 -16.67
CA LYS A 171 -0.02 7.21 -17.61
C LYS A 171 0.61 7.10 -19.00
N SER A 172 1.17 8.20 -19.51
CA SER A 172 1.82 8.24 -20.81
C SER A 172 3.03 7.30 -20.89
N PHE A 173 3.91 7.34 -19.90
CA PHE A 173 5.07 6.44 -19.83
C PHE A 173 4.67 4.97 -19.73
N THR A 174 3.64 4.66 -18.95
CA THR A 174 3.15 3.29 -18.80
C THR A 174 2.58 2.77 -20.11
N LYS A 175 1.76 3.54 -20.81
CA LYS A 175 1.23 3.17 -22.13
C LYS A 175 2.33 2.91 -23.15
N ASN A 176 3.30 3.80 -23.23
CA ASN A 176 4.44 3.66 -24.15
C ASN A 176 5.29 2.43 -23.82
N GLY A 177 5.51 2.15 -22.53
CA GLY A 177 6.23 0.96 -22.06
C GLY A 177 5.53 -0.35 -22.43
N ILE A 178 4.20 -0.39 -22.34
CA ILE A 178 3.38 -1.54 -22.73
C ILE A 178 3.42 -1.73 -24.25
N SER A 179 3.18 -0.65 -25.01
CA SER A 179 3.15 -0.70 -26.48
C SER A 179 4.49 -1.10 -27.09
N GLY A 180 5.60 -0.61 -26.52
CA GLY A 180 6.95 -0.96 -26.96
C GLY A 180 7.30 -2.46 -26.77
N ASN A 181 6.68 -3.12 -25.80
CA ASN A 181 6.86 -4.56 -25.57
C ASN A 181 6.03 -5.44 -26.51
N ASN A 182 4.89 -4.94 -27.03
CA ASN A 182 4.06 -5.69 -27.99
C ASN A 182 4.67 -5.72 -29.41
N MET A 183 5.57 -4.80 -29.76
CA MET A 183 6.23 -4.79 -31.08
C MET A 183 7.16 -5.99 -31.32
N ASN A 184 7.59 -6.70 -30.28
CA ASN A 184 8.50 -7.85 -30.42
C ASN A 184 7.79 -9.20 -30.61
N HIS A 185 6.47 -9.29 -30.44
CA HIS A 185 5.73 -10.54 -30.65
C HIS A 185 5.15 -10.70 -32.05
N GLU A 186 4.99 -9.62 -32.82
CA GLU A 186 4.51 -9.70 -34.21
C GLU A 186 5.61 -10.02 -35.22
N ASN A 187 6.89 -9.87 -34.89
CA ASN A 187 8.03 -10.11 -35.78
C ASN A 187 8.68 -11.49 -35.65
N SER A 188 8.10 -12.42 -34.84
CA SER A 188 8.64 -13.77 -34.67
C SER A 188 7.84 -14.88 -35.35
N VAL A 189 6.93 -14.54 -36.27
CA VAL A 189 6.18 -15.52 -37.09
C VAL A 189 6.36 -15.18 -38.56
N GLU A 190 7.58 -15.18 -39.03
CA GLU A 190 7.94 -15.38 -40.45
C GLU A 190 9.38 -15.87 -40.49
N TYR A 191 9.55 -17.21 -40.49
CA TYR A 191 10.50 -17.97 -41.31
C TYR A 191 10.30 -19.46 -41.06
#